data_573f582c30363040b418d258ab8bc95c
#
_entry.id   573f582c30363040b418d258ab8bc95c
#
_cell.length_a   1.000
_cell.length_b   1.000
_cell.length_c   1.000
_cell.angle_alpha   90.00
_cell.angle_beta   90.00
_cell.angle_gamma   90.00
#
_symmetry.space_group_name_H-M   'P 1'
#
loop_
_entity.id
_entity.type
_entity.pdbx_description
1 polymer ?
#
loop_
_entity_poly.entity_id
_entity_poly.type
_entity_poly.pdbx_seq_one_letter_code
_entity_poly.pdbx_strand_id
1 'polypeptide(L)'
;MTFKATGAIFKNTPEKLQQRLGERFDPNKNYPNVEGLFGIKEQDRLAFARYVMNAELNEQGEIPVRISGYNNVGKETGIKYLGLTFEPDWKTQKAIEEKLAAASAAQSLATATDGVVVAVNDDDLF
;
A
#
# COMPACT_ATOMS: atom_id res chain seq x y z
N MET A 1 -12.49 2.99 -7.33
CA MET A 1 -11.73 1.80 -6.90
C MET A 1 -10.64 2.21 -5.94
N THR A 2 -10.72 1.74 -4.72
CA THR A 2 -9.73 2.07 -3.69
C THR A 2 -9.14 0.79 -3.11
N PHE A 3 -8.04 0.92 -2.42
CA PHE A 3 -7.42 -0.22 -1.75
C PHE A 3 -7.31 0.06 -0.26
N LYS A 4 -7.15 -1.01 0.51
CA LYS A 4 -6.88 -0.91 1.93
C LYS A 4 -5.94 -2.05 2.30
N ALA A 5 -4.86 -1.71 2.94
CA ALA A 5 -3.93 -2.71 3.45
C ALA A 5 -3.86 -2.56 4.97
N THR A 6 -3.71 -3.65 5.66
CA THR A 6 -3.64 -3.62 7.12
C THR A 6 -2.39 -4.35 7.58
N GLY A 7 -1.90 -3.95 8.71
CA GLY A 7 -0.71 -4.58 9.26
C GLY A 7 -0.61 -4.39 10.75
N ALA A 8 0.45 -4.87 11.31
CA ALA A 8 0.71 -4.75 12.74
C ALA A 8 2.21 -4.56 12.96
N ILE A 9 2.54 -3.69 13.89
CA ILE A 9 3.92 -3.45 14.28
C ILE A 9 4.08 -3.79 15.75
N PHE A 10 5.10 -4.57 16.03
CA PHE A 10 5.41 -5.02 17.38
C PHE A 10 6.76 -4.48 17.79
N LYS A 11 6.93 -4.25 19.08
CA LYS A 11 8.22 -3.81 19.59
C LYS A 11 9.24 -4.94 19.54
N ASN A 12 10.43 -4.61 19.14
CA ASN A 12 11.55 -5.52 19.22
C ASN A 12 12.25 -5.30 20.56
N THR A 13 12.75 -6.38 21.13
CA THR A 13 13.63 -6.31 22.29
C THR A 13 14.87 -7.13 21.98
N PRO A 14 15.99 -6.87 22.65
CA PRO A 14 17.19 -7.69 22.43
C PRO A 14 16.91 -9.18 22.62
N GLU A 15 16.08 -9.52 23.59
CA GLU A 15 15.73 -10.90 23.88
C GLU A 15 14.98 -11.54 22.71
N LYS A 16 14.00 -10.83 22.15
CA LYS A 16 13.24 -11.34 21.01
C LYS A 16 14.12 -11.50 19.78
N LEU A 17 14.99 -10.53 19.54
CA LEU A 17 15.90 -10.58 18.41
C LEU A 17 16.88 -11.76 18.55
N GLN A 18 17.38 -11.97 19.75
CA GLN A 18 18.30 -13.08 20.01
C GLN A 18 17.60 -14.43 19.80
N GLN A 19 16.37 -14.57 20.25
CA GLN A 19 15.63 -15.79 20.03
C GLN A 19 15.40 -16.06 18.55
N ARG A 20 15.09 -15.02 17.79
CA ARG A 20 14.79 -15.17 16.37
C ARG A 20 16.04 -15.40 15.53
N LEU A 21 17.11 -14.67 15.81
CA LEU A 21 18.32 -14.71 15.01
C LEU A 21 19.35 -15.72 15.51
N GLY A 22 19.25 -16.12 16.77
CA GLY A 22 20.19 -17.07 17.36
C GLY A 22 21.62 -16.56 17.28
N GLU A 23 22.49 -17.37 16.73
CA GLU A 23 23.91 -17.01 16.62
C GLU A 23 24.18 -15.81 15.72
N ARG A 24 23.25 -15.47 14.86
CA ARG A 24 23.40 -14.33 13.97
C ARG A 24 23.13 -12.99 14.67
N PHE A 25 22.61 -13.02 15.90
CA PHE A 25 22.36 -11.80 16.65
C PHE A 25 23.69 -11.14 17.03
N ASP A 26 23.82 -9.88 16.68
CA ASP A 26 25.00 -9.08 17.00
C ASP A 26 24.58 -7.91 17.85
N PRO A 27 24.99 -7.88 19.15
CA PRO A 27 24.55 -6.80 20.05
C PRO A 27 25.08 -5.42 19.64
N ASN A 28 26.08 -5.38 18.77
CA ASN A 28 26.61 -4.11 18.31
C ASN A 28 25.95 -3.60 17.06
N LYS A 29 25.06 -4.38 16.46
CA LYS A 29 24.37 -3.99 15.26
C LYS A 29 23.10 -3.22 15.61
N ASN A 30 22.77 -2.24 14.79
CA ASN A 30 21.55 -1.46 14.98
C ASN A 30 20.38 -2.19 14.35
N TYR A 31 19.45 -2.63 15.18
CA TYR A 31 18.23 -3.29 14.71
C TYR A 31 17.04 -2.35 14.84
N PRO A 32 15.98 -2.52 14.03
CA PRO A 32 14.77 -1.73 14.18
C PRO A 32 14.16 -1.90 15.57
N ASN A 33 13.68 -0.81 16.13
CA ASN A 33 13.01 -0.86 17.44
C ASN A 33 11.63 -1.50 17.35
N VAL A 34 11.03 -1.42 16.19
CA VAL A 34 9.72 -2.02 15.93
C VAL A 34 9.75 -2.66 14.55
N GLU A 35 9.02 -3.71 14.39
CA GLU A 35 8.92 -4.40 13.09
C GLU A 35 7.53 -4.99 12.92
N GLY A 36 7.12 -5.14 11.69
CA GLY A 36 5.86 -5.76 11.38
C GLY A 36 5.70 -5.99 9.90
N LEU A 37 4.55 -6.45 9.54
CA LEU A 37 4.19 -6.68 8.15
C LEU A 37 2.81 -6.07 7.91
N PHE A 38 2.59 -5.60 6.70
CA PHE A 38 1.24 -5.30 6.27
C PHE A 38 0.92 -6.17 5.06
N GLY A 39 -0.34 -6.48 4.92
CA GLY A 39 -0.78 -7.33 3.81
C GLY A 39 -1.84 -6.63 2.98
N ILE A 40 -1.80 -6.89 1.70
CA ILE A 40 -2.79 -6.38 0.76
C ILE A 40 -3.61 -7.59 0.31
N LYS A 41 -4.91 -7.53 0.53
CA LYS A 41 -5.77 -8.63 0.14
C LYS A 41 -5.81 -8.75 -1.38
N GLU A 42 -6.04 -9.96 -1.86
CA GLU A 42 -6.09 -10.21 -3.29
C GLU A 42 -7.12 -9.30 -3.99
N GLN A 43 -8.25 -9.11 -3.36
CA GLN A 43 -9.30 -8.26 -3.92
C GLN A 43 -8.89 -6.78 -4.07
N ASP A 44 -7.88 -6.36 -3.31
CA ASP A 44 -7.40 -4.98 -3.37
C ASP A 44 -6.14 -4.83 -4.21
N ARG A 45 -5.61 -5.91 -4.71
CA ARG A 45 -4.34 -5.91 -5.43
C ARG A 45 -4.36 -4.98 -6.65
N LEU A 46 -5.39 -5.08 -7.46
CA LEU A 46 -5.47 -4.28 -8.68
C LEU A 46 -5.64 -2.80 -8.37
N ALA A 47 -6.47 -2.48 -7.40
CA ALA A 47 -6.65 -1.09 -6.99
C ALA A 47 -5.36 -0.49 -6.46
N PHE A 48 -4.60 -1.26 -5.69
CA PHE A 48 -3.32 -0.82 -5.19
C PHE A 48 -2.34 -0.57 -6.34
N ALA A 49 -2.27 -1.51 -7.27
CA ALA A 49 -1.38 -1.38 -8.41
C ALA A 49 -1.72 -0.15 -9.26
N ARG A 50 -3.00 0.08 -9.50
CA ARG A 50 -3.42 1.26 -10.26
C ARG A 50 -3.06 2.55 -9.54
N TYR A 51 -3.20 2.56 -8.23
CA TYR A 51 -2.82 3.73 -7.45
C TYR A 51 -1.34 4.02 -7.62
N VAL A 52 -0.50 3.02 -7.44
CA VAL A 52 0.94 3.19 -7.55
C VAL A 52 1.35 3.66 -8.95
N MET A 53 0.71 3.11 -9.96
CA MET A 53 1.08 3.42 -11.35
C MET A 53 0.59 4.79 -11.81
N ASN A 54 -0.49 5.29 -11.25
CA ASN A 54 -1.13 6.50 -11.74
C ASN A 54 -1.02 7.72 -10.82
N ALA A 55 -0.54 7.55 -9.60
CA ALA A 55 -0.44 8.65 -8.65
C ALA A 55 0.62 9.66 -9.12
N GLU A 56 0.31 10.93 -8.94
CA GLU A 56 1.29 11.96 -9.18
C GLU A 56 2.23 12.03 -7.99
N LEU A 57 3.49 12.26 -8.27
CA LEU A 57 4.48 12.38 -7.23
C LEU A 57 4.30 13.69 -6.48
N ASN A 58 4.55 13.66 -5.17
CA ASN A 58 4.50 14.87 -4.37
C ASN A 58 5.81 15.65 -4.52
N GLU A 59 5.98 16.73 -3.77
CA GLU A 59 7.16 17.57 -3.86
C GLU A 59 8.47 16.83 -3.58
N GLN A 60 8.40 15.76 -2.79
CA GLN A 60 9.56 14.96 -2.48
C GLN A 60 9.82 13.87 -3.54
N GLY A 61 9.01 13.81 -4.58
CA GLY A 61 9.15 12.79 -5.61
C GLY A 61 8.61 11.44 -5.17
N GLU A 62 7.64 11.44 -4.28
CA GLU A 62 7.09 10.22 -3.71
C GLU A 62 5.60 10.10 -3.94
N ILE A 63 5.11 8.88 -3.91
CA ILE A 63 3.69 8.60 -3.98
C ILE A 63 3.12 8.64 -2.57
N PRO A 64 2.21 9.56 -2.28
CA PRO A 64 1.67 9.67 -0.91
C PRO A 64 0.68 8.55 -0.61
N VAL A 65 0.86 7.90 0.52
CA VAL A 65 -0.05 6.87 1.02
C VAL A 65 -0.37 7.23 2.47
N ARG A 66 -1.62 7.20 2.81
CA ARG A 66 -2.04 7.54 4.16
C ARG A 66 -1.85 6.36 5.10
N ILE A 67 -1.29 6.62 6.26
CA ILE A 67 -1.08 5.61 7.28
C ILE A 67 -1.82 6.04 8.53
N SER A 68 -2.58 5.13 9.10
CA SER A 68 -3.24 5.34 10.38
C SER A 68 -2.80 4.24 11.34
N GLY A 69 -2.63 4.59 12.59
CA GLY A 69 -2.20 3.63 13.60
C GLY A 69 -3.16 3.57 14.77
N TYR A 70 -3.34 2.38 15.31
CA TYR A 70 -4.24 2.14 16.44
C TYR A 70 -3.55 1.28 17.49
N ASN A 71 -3.67 1.69 18.76
CA ASN A 71 -3.12 0.89 19.84
C ASN A 71 -4.02 -0.31 20.11
N ASN A 72 -3.45 -1.49 20.06
CA ASN A 72 -4.19 -2.73 20.26
C ASN A 72 -3.48 -3.63 21.26
N VAL A 73 -4.22 -4.58 21.79
CA VAL A 73 -3.69 -5.59 22.69
C VAL A 73 -4.15 -6.96 22.19
N GLY A 74 -3.24 -7.88 22.05
CA GLY A 74 -3.58 -9.24 21.63
C GLY A 74 -4.49 -9.89 22.66
N LYS A 75 -5.59 -10.48 22.20
CA LYS A 75 -6.60 -11.06 23.10
C LYS A 75 -6.06 -12.26 23.87
N GLU A 76 -5.23 -13.05 23.23
CA GLU A 76 -4.73 -14.26 23.86
C GLU A 76 -3.38 -14.03 24.54
N THR A 77 -2.55 -13.19 23.98
CA THR A 77 -1.19 -13.00 24.45
C THR A 77 -1.02 -11.83 25.40
N GLY A 78 -1.95 -10.88 25.37
CA GLY A 78 -1.81 -9.64 26.14
C GLY A 78 -0.73 -8.73 25.63
N ILE A 79 -0.11 -9.03 24.50
CA ILE A 79 0.96 -8.23 23.95
C ILE A 79 0.39 -6.99 23.28
N LYS A 80 0.95 -5.84 23.60
CA LYS A 80 0.55 -4.58 22.97
C LYS A 80 1.21 -4.46 21.61
N TYR A 81 0.45 -4.00 20.63
CA TYR A 81 0.99 -3.75 19.31
C TYR A 81 0.26 -2.58 18.65
N LEU A 82 0.85 -2.06 17.59
CA LEU A 82 0.25 -0.98 16.84
C LEU A 82 -0.34 -1.57 15.56
N GLY A 83 -1.66 -1.49 15.45
CA GLY A 83 -2.33 -1.89 14.22
C GLY A 83 -2.24 -0.76 13.22
N LEU A 84 -1.91 -1.07 12.00
CA LEU A 84 -1.74 -0.08 10.95
C LEU A 84 -2.74 -0.29 9.83
N THR A 85 -3.17 0.81 9.25
CA THR A 85 -4.00 0.81 8.06
C THR A 85 -3.35 1.72 7.03
N PHE A 86 -3.24 1.22 5.81
CA PHE A 86 -2.70 1.98 4.69
C PHE A 86 -3.81 2.16 3.68
N GLU A 87 -4.04 3.41 3.30
CA GLU A 87 -5.12 3.75 2.37
C GLU A 87 -4.61 4.80 1.38
N PRO A 88 -5.27 4.96 0.24
CA PRO A 88 -4.87 6.02 -0.68
C PRO A 88 -5.01 7.38 0.00
N ASP A 89 -4.13 8.29 -0.33
CA ASP A 89 -4.32 9.68 0.01
C ASP A 89 -5.52 10.17 -0.77
N TRP A 90 -6.48 10.80 -0.09
CA TRP A 90 -7.74 11.15 -0.69
C TRP A 90 -7.62 12.03 -1.93
N LYS A 91 -6.78 13.05 -1.87
CA LYS A 91 -6.59 13.96 -2.99
C LYS A 91 -5.96 13.25 -4.18
N THR A 92 -5.00 12.39 -3.90
CA THR A 92 -4.32 11.63 -4.94
C THR A 92 -5.28 10.66 -5.61
N GLN A 93 -6.08 9.95 -4.84
CA GLN A 93 -7.06 9.01 -5.37
C GLN A 93 -8.09 9.72 -6.24
N LYS A 94 -8.56 10.87 -5.80
CA LYS A 94 -9.52 11.64 -6.57
C LYS A 94 -8.92 12.10 -7.90
N ALA A 95 -7.69 12.57 -7.87
CA ALA A 95 -7.01 13.01 -9.09
C ALA A 95 -6.83 11.85 -10.07
N ILE A 96 -6.52 10.65 -9.56
CA ILE A 96 -6.39 9.46 -10.38
C ILE A 96 -7.73 9.14 -11.04
N GLU A 97 -8.81 9.16 -10.29
CA GLU A 97 -10.14 8.85 -10.81
C GLU A 97 -10.54 9.82 -11.90
N GLU A 98 -10.27 11.10 -11.70
CA GLU A 98 -10.56 12.11 -12.70
C GLU A 98 -9.73 11.91 -13.96
N LYS A 99 -8.47 11.56 -13.81
CA LYS A 99 -7.57 11.30 -14.92
C LYS A 99 -8.01 10.10 -15.71
N LEU A 100 -8.39 9.03 -15.04
CA LEU A 100 -8.83 7.81 -15.69
C LEU A 100 -10.18 8.03 -16.38
N ALA A 101 -11.07 8.80 -15.79
CA ALA A 101 -12.34 9.11 -16.39
C ALA A 101 -12.14 9.94 -17.67
N ALA A 102 -11.23 10.91 -17.64
CA ALA A 102 -10.92 11.71 -18.80
C ALA A 102 -10.31 10.85 -19.92
N ALA A 103 -9.41 9.95 -19.57
CA ALA A 103 -8.80 9.06 -20.55
C ALA A 103 -9.84 8.12 -21.14
N SER A 104 -10.75 7.62 -20.31
CA SER A 104 -11.81 6.74 -20.77
C SER A 104 -12.76 7.47 -21.74
N ALA A 105 -13.09 8.72 -21.43
CA ALA A 105 -13.94 9.51 -22.31
C ALA A 105 -13.25 9.77 -23.65
N ALA A 106 -11.96 10.08 -23.63
CA ALA A 106 -11.19 10.29 -24.84
C ALA A 106 -11.12 9.02 -25.68
N GLN A 107 -10.95 7.88 -25.03
CA GLN A 107 -10.93 6.61 -25.74
C GLN A 107 -12.28 6.27 -26.34
N SER A 108 -13.34 6.59 -25.65
CA SER A 108 -14.67 6.35 -26.18
C SER A 108 -14.91 7.15 -27.44
N LEU A 109 -14.44 8.38 -27.50
CA LEU A 109 -14.57 9.19 -28.69
C LEU A 109 -13.72 8.62 -29.84
N ALA A 110 -12.50 8.20 -29.52
CA ALA A 110 -11.63 7.61 -30.53
C ALA A 110 -12.21 6.30 -31.03
N THR A 111 -12.78 5.51 -30.15
CA THR A 111 -13.37 4.25 -30.51
C THR A 111 -14.56 4.43 -31.48
N ALA A 112 -15.31 5.48 -31.23
CA ALA A 112 -16.43 5.76 -32.12
C ALA A 112 -15.93 6.00 -33.53
N THR A 113 -14.70 6.41 -33.70
CA THR A 113 -14.18 6.67 -34.99
C THR A 113 -13.49 5.48 -35.60
N ASP A 114 -12.67 4.78 -34.92
CA ASP A 114 -11.93 3.74 -35.49
C ASP A 114 -12.09 2.40 -34.81
N GLY A 115 -12.81 2.40 -33.80
CA GLY A 115 -13.16 1.12 -33.33
C GLY A 115 -12.19 0.23 -32.66
N VAL A 116 -11.17 0.57 -32.40
CA VAL A 116 -10.33 -0.30 -31.90
C VAL A 116 -9.78 -0.10 -30.68
N VAL A 117 -9.33 -0.44 -30.31
CA VAL A 117 -8.57 -0.26 -29.41
C VAL A 117 -8.48 -0.38 -28.18
N VAL A 118 -8.59 -0.34 -27.79
CA VAL A 118 -8.37 -0.14 -26.80
C VAL A 118 -8.41 -0.65 -25.61
N ALA A 119 -9.22 -1.10 -25.42
CA ALA A 119 -9.40 -1.54 -24.25
C ALA A 119 -8.43 -2.23 -23.61
N VAL A 120 -7.95 -2.90 -24.25
CA VAL A 120 -7.05 -3.62 -23.81
C VAL A 120 -6.16 -3.12 -22.89
N ASN A 121 -5.75 -2.11 -23.10
CA ASN A 121 -4.65 -1.65 -22.40
C ASN A 121 -4.84 -1.47 -20.96
N ASP A 122 -6.02 -1.12 -20.58
CA ASP A 122 -6.25 -0.85 -19.20
C ASP A 122 -6.08 -2.08 -18.34
N ASP A 123 -6.45 -3.20 -18.90
CA ASP A 123 -6.35 -4.41 -18.15
C ASP A 123 -4.95 -4.90 -18.11
N ASP A 124 -4.23 -4.56 -19.12
CA ASP A 124 -2.90 -5.09 -19.23
C ASP A 124 -1.87 -4.34 -18.45
N LEU A 125 -2.21 -3.24 -17.90
CA LEU A 125 -1.28 -2.50 -17.11
C LEU A 125 -0.79 -3.29 -15.93
N PHE A 126 -1.48 -4.29 -15.59
CA PHE A 126 -1.14 -5.09 -14.44
C PHE A 126 -1.26 -6.60 -14.75
#